data_ee61b33fc9e83246057896a9e60e0eff
#
_entry.id   ee61b33fc9e83246057896a9e60e0eff
#
_cell.length_a   1.000
_cell.length_b   1.000
_cell.length_c   1.000
_cell.angle_alpha   90.00
_cell.angle_beta   90.00
_cell.angle_gamma   90.00
#
_symmetry.space_group_name_H-M   'P 1'
#
loop_
_entity.id
_entity.type
_entity.pdbx_description
1 polymer ?
#
loop_
_entity_poly.entity_id
_entity_poly.type
_entity_poly.pdbx_seq_one_letter_code
_entity_poly.pdbx_strand_id
1 'polypeptide(L)'
;EKVTVNYGEVLDYKHETIDKLVSGVEQLLKANGVTMLKGTGTLLADRQVKVTFAEPAEDGATESYYDAEHIILAGGSYPAKLPVEGMELEGVLTSDGLFALKEIPESLTIIGGGVIGVEFAEVFSALGCKVTILEALPKLLANLDKEISQNLKMILKKRGVDIHTGASLAKIEKDPAGGLICHYTEKDKDQSISSQYVLCAVGRKPNAAGLFLDPEEFADIAENSAALTTKHLEAAAQTAHDLGITMERGFIETDIYGQTGAPGIYAIGD
;
A
#
# COMPACT_ATOMS: atom_id res chain seq x y z
N GLU A 1 10.44 -0.02 -37.06
CA GLU A 1 8.99 0.30 -36.91
C GLU A 1 8.81 1.09 -35.62
N LYS A 2 8.00 2.14 -35.67
CA LYS A 2 7.67 2.95 -34.50
C LYS A 2 6.49 2.27 -33.79
N VAL A 3 6.74 1.69 -32.61
CA VAL A 3 5.69 1.14 -31.78
C VAL A 3 4.98 2.30 -31.10
N THR A 4 3.64 2.31 -31.18
CA THR A 4 2.79 3.27 -30.46
C THR A 4 2.00 2.48 -29.43
N VAL A 5 2.06 2.92 -28.17
CA VAL A 5 1.27 2.31 -27.08
C VAL A 5 -0.06 3.03 -26.96
N ASN A 6 -1.16 2.28 -27.03
CA ASN A 6 -2.49 2.78 -26.66
C ASN A 6 -2.71 2.51 -25.17
N TYR A 7 -2.51 3.53 -24.34
CA TYR A 7 -2.60 3.37 -22.87
C TYR A 7 -4.03 3.05 -22.41
N GLY A 8 -5.05 3.52 -23.13
CA GLY A 8 -6.44 3.15 -22.86
C GLY A 8 -6.65 1.63 -22.93
N GLU A 9 -6.16 0.98 -23.98
CA GLU A 9 -6.24 -0.49 -24.13
C GLU A 9 -5.42 -1.23 -23.05
N VAL A 10 -4.30 -0.64 -22.58
CA VAL A 10 -3.54 -1.20 -21.44
C VAL A 10 -4.38 -1.18 -20.17
N LEU A 11 -5.10 -0.08 -19.92
CA LEU A 11 -6.00 0.04 -18.78
C LEU A 11 -7.18 -0.93 -18.87
N ASP A 12 -7.77 -1.07 -20.03
CA ASP A 12 -8.87 -2.02 -20.27
C ASP A 12 -8.42 -3.46 -20.01
N TYR A 13 -7.26 -3.85 -20.55
CA TYR A 13 -6.66 -5.16 -20.28
C TYR A 13 -6.36 -5.38 -18.79
N LYS A 14 -5.90 -4.36 -18.09
CA LYS A 14 -5.69 -4.40 -16.63
C LYS A 14 -7.00 -4.69 -15.91
N HIS A 15 -8.08 -3.95 -16.22
CA HIS A 15 -9.38 -4.13 -15.57
C HIS A 15 -9.96 -5.51 -15.85
N GLU A 16 -9.96 -5.96 -17.10
CA GLU A 16 -10.42 -7.30 -17.47
C GLU A 16 -9.65 -8.41 -16.73
N THR A 17 -8.33 -8.23 -16.55
CA THR A 17 -7.48 -9.20 -15.84
C THR A 17 -7.83 -9.25 -14.36
N ILE A 18 -8.02 -8.08 -13.72
CA ILE A 18 -8.42 -7.99 -12.32
C ILE A 18 -9.80 -8.66 -12.12
N ASP A 19 -10.77 -8.34 -12.97
CA ASP A 19 -12.12 -8.88 -12.87
C ASP A 19 -12.14 -10.42 -13.02
N LYS A 20 -11.34 -10.95 -13.94
CA LYS A 20 -11.18 -12.41 -14.11
C LYS A 20 -10.59 -13.08 -12.87
N LEU A 21 -9.57 -12.47 -12.26
CA LEU A 21 -8.93 -13.00 -11.06
C LEU A 21 -9.88 -12.94 -9.85
N VAL A 22 -10.53 -11.81 -9.63
CA VAL A 22 -11.46 -11.62 -8.51
C VAL A 22 -12.64 -12.58 -8.63
N SER A 23 -13.30 -12.64 -9.81
CA SER A 23 -14.41 -13.56 -10.02
C SER A 23 -14.00 -15.03 -9.92
N GLY A 24 -12.78 -15.38 -10.34
CA GLY A 24 -12.22 -16.72 -10.17
C GLY A 24 -12.07 -17.11 -8.69
N VAL A 25 -11.59 -16.22 -7.85
CA VAL A 25 -11.49 -16.43 -6.39
C VAL A 25 -12.89 -16.57 -5.77
N GLU A 26 -13.84 -15.69 -6.12
CA GLU A 26 -15.23 -15.79 -5.63
C GLU A 26 -15.88 -17.14 -6.00
N GLN A 27 -15.69 -17.62 -7.22
CA GLN A 27 -16.20 -18.92 -7.65
C GLN A 27 -15.56 -20.07 -6.87
N LEU A 28 -14.25 -19.99 -6.62
CA LEU A 28 -13.53 -21.01 -5.85
C LEU A 28 -14.03 -21.07 -4.41
N LEU A 29 -14.22 -19.93 -3.76
CA LEU A 29 -14.76 -19.85 -2.41
C LEU A 29 -16.18 -20.44 -2.34
N LYS A 30 -17.05 -20.06 -3.27
CA LYS A 30 -18.41 -20.58 -3.37
C LYS A 30 -18.44 -22.09 -3.61
N ALA A 31 -17.59 -22.61 -4.50
CA ALA A 31 -17.49 -24.04 -4.78
C ALA A 31 -17.03 -24.87 -3.57
N ASN A 32 -16.29 -24.26 -2.65
CA ASN A 32 -15.85 -24.87 -1.40
C ASN A 32 -16.80 -24.60 -0.21
N GLY A 33 -17.99 -24.06 -0.45
CA GLY A 33 -19.00 -23.84 0.60
C GLY A 33 -18.67 -22.70 1.55
N VAL A 34 -17.76 -21.77 1.15
CA VAL A 34 -17.41 -20.60 1.98
C VAL A 34 -18.49 -19.54 1.83
N THR A 35 -19.02 -19.07 2.96
CA THR A 35 -19.93 -17.93 2.99
C THR A 35 -19.12 -16.63 2.95
N MET A 36 -19.37 -15.80 1.96
CA MET A 36 -18.75 -14.48 1.82
C MET A 36 -19.70 -13.39 2.32
N LEU A 37 -19.22 -12.58 3.26
CA LEU A 37 -19.93 -11.43 3.79
C LEU A 37 -19.25 -10.15 3.27
N LYS A 38 -20.01 -9.27 2.61
CA LYS A 38 -19.50 -7.99 2.10
C LYS A 38 -19.68 -6.90 3.15
N GLY A 39 -18.59 -6.48 3.74
CA GLY A 39 -18.60 -5.48 4.81
C GLY A 39 -17.26 -5.37 5.51
N THR A 40 -17.24 -4.64 6.62
CA THR A 40 -16.08 -4.48 7.48
C THR A 40 -16.20 -5.40 8.70
N GLY A 41 -15.20 -6.26 8.89
CA GLY A 41 -15.10 -7.17 10.04
C GLY A 41 -14.24 -6.56 11.15
N THR A 42 -14.75 -6.52 12.36
CA THR A 42 -14.05 -6.04 13.56
C THR A 42 -14.03 -7.13 14.61
N LEU A 43 -12.87 -7.44 15.15
CA LEU A 43 -12.72 -8.38 16.28
C LEU A 43 -12.90 -7.62 17.60
N LEU A 44 -13.93 -8.01 18.35
CA LEU A 44 -14.28 -7.40 19.64
C LEU A 44 -13.53 -8.08 20.80
N ALA A 45 -13.45 -7.38 21.94
CA ALA A 45 -12.77 -7.84 23.14
C ALA A 45 -13.36 -9.13 23.76
N ASP A 46 -14.62 -9.45 23.46
CA ASP A 46 -15.30 -10.69 23.85
C ASP A 46 -15.11 -11.85 22.86
N ARG A 47 -14.24 -11.68 21.85
CA ARG A 47 -13.94 -12.62 20.76
C ARG A 47 -15.05 -12.79 19.72
N GLN A 48 -16.06 -11.96 19.73
CA GLN A 48 -17.03 -11.92 18.63
C GLN A 48 -16.45 -11.17 17.44
N VAL A 49 -16.82 -11.57 16.25
CA VAL A 49 -16.56 -10.81 15.02
C VAL A 49 -17.82 -10.05 14.67
N LYS A 50 -17.76 -8.73 14.82
CA LYS A 50 -18.80 -7.82 14.32
C LYS A 50 -18.55 -7.63 12.81
N VAL A 51 -19.58 -7.79 12.00
CA VAL A 51 -19.57 -7.45 10.57
C VAL A 51 -20.53 -6.31 10.35
N THR A 52 -20.03 -5.15 9.94
CA THR A 52 -20.84 -4.02 9.46
C THR A 52 -20.95 -4.15 7.94
N PHE A 53 -22.16 -4.38 7.44
CA PHE A 53 -22.39 -4.64 6.03
C PHE A 53 -22.23 -3.39 5.16
N ALA A 54 -21.63 -3.53 3.98
CA ALA A 54 -21.53 -2.44 3.01
C ALA A 54 -22.90 -2.01 2.45
N GLU A 55 -23.81 -2.98 2.33
CA GLU A 55 -25.23 -2.78 2.01
C GLU A 55 -26.06 -3.62 3.00
N PRO A 56 -27.26 -3.18 3.40
CA PRO A 56 -28.10 -3.98 4.29
C PRO A 56 -28.28 -5.42 3.79
N ALA A 57 -28.24 -6.37 4.72
CA ALA A 57 -28.50 -7.77 4.42
C ALA A 57 -29.95 -7.98 3.94
N GLU A 58 -30.29 -9.17 3.46
CA GLU A 58 -31.64 -9.48 2.93
C GLU A 58 -32.76 -9.26 3.97
N ASP A 59 -32.45 -9.40 5.25
CA ASP A 59 -33.37 -9.14 6.37
C ASP A 59 -33.37 -7.68 6.83
N GLY A 60 -32.62 -6.80 6.17
CA GLY A 60 -32.47 -5.39 6.47
C GLY A 60 -31.44 -5.09 7.57
N ALA A 61 -30.71 -6.07 8.06
CA ALA A 61 -29.67 -5.84 9.08
C ALA A 61 -28.50 -5.07 8.46
N THR A 62 -27.99 -4.08 9.20
CA THR A 62 -26.79 -3.30 8.84
C THR A 62 -25.53 -3.87 9.49
N GLU A 63 -25.69 -4.69 10.52
CA GLU A 63 -24.59 -5.36 11.22
C GLU A 63 -25.02 -6.75 11.72
N SER A 64 -24.06 -7.63 11.93
CA SER A 64 -24.23 -8.95 12.53
C SER A 64 -23.01 -9.36 13.34
N TYR A 65 -23.23 -10.23 14.34
CA TYR A 65 -22.21 -10.71 15.24
C TYR A 65 -22.03 -12.23 15.07
N TYR A 66 -20.78 -12.67 15.01
CA TYR A 66 -20.43 -14.05 14.77
C TYR A 66 -19.49 -14.59 15.86
N ASP A 67 -19.82 -15.74 16.39
CA ASP A 67 -18.94 -16.53 17.23
C ASP A 67 -18.21 -17.56 16.36
N ALA A 68 -16.91 -17.74 16.58
CA ALA A 68 -16.10 -18.70 15.83
C ALA A 68 -15.12 -19.43 16.77
N GLU A 69 -14.95 -20.73 16.55
CA GLU A 69 -13.94 -21.53 17.24
C GLU A 69 -12.52 -21.09 16.83
N HIS A 70 -12.35 -20.82 15.54
CA HIS A 70 -11.10 -20.32 14.97
C HIS A 70 -11.32 -19.05 14.17
N ILE A 71 -10.46 -18.06 14.38
CA ILE A 71 -10.49 -16.76 13.69
C ILE A 71 -9.15 -16.55 13.01
N ILE A 72 -9.16 -16.20 11.73
CA ILE A 72 -7.97 -15.84 10.96
C ILE A 72 -8.05 -14.34 10.62
N LEU A 73 -7.11 -13.57 11.15
CA LEU A 73 -6.96 -12.15 10.87
C LEU A 73 -6.12 -12.00 9.60
N ALA A 74 -6.71 -11.44 8.55
CA ALA A 74 -6.10 -11.24 7.24
C ALA A 74 -6.39 -9.84 6.70
N GLY A 75 -6.16 -8.81 7.54
CA GLY A 75 -6.52 -7.40 7.27
C GLY A 75 -5.72 -6.73 6.16
N GLY A 76 -4.64 -7.37 5.68
CA GLY A 76 -3.77 -6.82 4.64
C GLY A 76 -2.95 -5.62 5.10
N SER A 77 -2.55 -4.80 4.16
CA SER A 77 -1.69 -3.64 4.37
C SER A 77 -2.08 -2.46 3.49
N TYR A 78 -1.59 -1.28 3.82
CA TYR A 78 -1.78 -0.05 3.05
C TYR A 78 -0.43 0.65 2.76
N PRO A 79 -0.34 1.47 1.70
CA PRO A 79 0.89 2.18 1.37
C PRO A 79 1.36 3.09 2.50
N ALA A 80 2.63 2.99 2.88
CA ALA A 80 3.22 3.88 3.86
C ALA A 80 3.48 5.26 3.25
N LYS A 81 3.26 6.33 4.04
CA LYS A 81 3.64 7.69 3.69
C LYS A 81 4.80 8.15 4.58
N LEU A 82 5.69 8.97 4.04
CA LEU A 82 6.75 9.63 4.82
C LEU A 82 6.17 10.83 5.57
N PRO A 83 6.65 11.11 6.79
CA PRO A 83 6.29 12.32 7.54
C PRO A 83 7.10 13.54 7.02
N VAL A 84 6.92 13.86 5.74
CA VAL A 84 7.64 14.91 5.03
C VAL A 84 6.63 15.93 4.51
N GLU A 85 6.98 17.22 4.61
CA GLU A 85 6.15 18.32 4.11
C GLU A 85 5.86 18.14 2.62
N GLY A 86 4.59 18.34 2.23
CA GLY A 86 4.12 18.23 0.87
C GLY A 86 3.69 16.81 0.45
N MET A 87 3.74 15.81 1.33
CA MET A 87 3.30 14.45 1.03
C MET A 87 1.80 14.35 0.73
N GLU A 88 1.02 15.36 1.14
CA GLU A 88 -0.44 15.44 0.92
C GLU A 88 -0.80 16.29 -0.31
N LEU A 89 0.17 16.78 -1.07
CA LEU A 89 -0.09 17.59 -2.26
C LEU A 89 -0.73 16.74 -3.36
N GLU A 90 -1.66 17.36 -4.09
CA GLU A 90 -2.19 16.78 -5.33
C GLU A 90 -1.05 16.46 -6.29
N GLY A 91 -1.06 15.24 -6.85
CA GLY A 91 0.03 14.72 -7.70
C GLY A 91 1.07 13.90 -6.94
N VAL A 92 1.04 13.86 -5.60
CA VAL A 92 1.75 12.84 -4.82
C VAL A 92 0.85 11.61 -4.69
N LEU A 93 1.28 10.52 -5.28
CA LEU A 93 0.50 9.31 -5.46
C LEU A 93 1.07 8.15 -4.63
N THR A 94 0.20 7.23 -4.26
CA THR A 94 0.57 5.87 -3.86
C THR A 94 0.51 4.95 -5.09
N SER A 95 0.83 3.67 -4.92
CA SER A 95 0.66 2.65 -5.98
C SER A 95 -0.77 2.65 -6.54
N ASP A 96 -1.77 2.76 -5.68
CA ASP A 96 -3.18 2.76 -6.08
C ASP A 96 -3.52 4.00 -6.92
N GLY A 97 -3.05 5.18 -6.48
CA GLY A 97 -3.21 6.43 -7.22
C GLY A 97 -2.53 6.41 -8.58
N LEU A 98 -1.33 5.79 -8.67
CA LEU A 98 -0.61 5.66 -9.93
C LEU A 98 -1.34 4.72 -10.92
N PHE A 99 -1.92 3.62 -10.41
CA PHE A 99 -2.76 2.72 -11.21
C PHE A 99 -4.06 3.35 -11.70
N ALA A 100 -4.54 4.41 -11.05
CA ALA A 100 -5.76 5.14 -11.44
C ALA A 100 -5.52 6.20 -12.53
N LEU A 101 -4.27 6.51 -12.87
CA LEU A 101 -3.96 7.47 -13.94
C LEU A 101 -4.52 6.98 -15.28
N LYS A 102 -5.13 7.91 -16.01
CA LYS A 102 -5.72 7.64 -17.33
C LYS A 102 -4.78 7.91 -18.50
N GLU A 103 -3.64 8.52 -18.22
CA GLU A 103 -2.63 8.90 -19.20
C GLU A 103 -1.24 8.53 -18.69
N ILE A 104 -0.31 8.25 -19.60
CA ILE A 104 1.09 8.05 -19.26
C ILE A 104 1.67 9.41 -18.86
N PRO A 105 2.20 9.57 -17.64
CA PRO A 105 2.81 10.82 -17.22
C PRO A 105 4.05 11.16 -18.08
N GLU A 106 4.29 12.43 -18.32
CA GLU A 106 5.52 12.89 -19.00
C GLU A 106 6.75 12.63 -18.14
N SER A 107 6.61 12.81 -16.80
CA SER A 107 7.68 12.59 -15.85
C SER A 107 7.15 12.11 -14.49
N LEU A 108 7.91 11.22 -13.85
CA LEU A 108 7.58 10.59 -12.58
C LEU A 108 8.82 10.54 -11.69
N THR A 109 8.73 11.12 -10.50
CA THR A 109 9.72 10.92 -9.45
C THR A 109 9.21 9.85 -8.48
N ILE A 110 9.98 8.79 -8.27
CA ILE A 110 9.66 7.68 -7.37
C ILE A 110 10.49 7.81 -6.11
N ILE A 111 9.82 7.93 -4.97
CA ILE A 111 10.45 7.94 -3.65
C ILE A 111 10.44 6.51 -3.12
N GLY A 112 11.64 5.92 -3.02
CA GLY A 112 11.85 4.54 -2.62
C GLY A 112 12.29 3.63 -3.76
N GLY A 113 13.45 3.00 -3.58
CA GLY A 113 14.06 2.03 -4.52
C GLY A 113 13.84 0.57 -4.11
N GLY A 114 12.75 0.29 -3.38
CA GLY A 114 12.28 -1.05 -3.07
C GLY A 114 11.59 -1.72 -4.26
N VAL A 115 11.00 -2.91 -4.05
CA VAL A 115 10.37 -3.73 -5.11
C VAL A 115 9.32 -2.91 -5.88
N ILE A 116 8.38 -2.30 -5.19
CA ILE A 116 7.31 -1.49 -5.79
C ILE A 116 7.89 -0.36 -6.65
N GLY A 117 8.86 0.38 -6.11
CA GLY A 117 9.47 1.50 -6.83
C GLY A 117 10.20 1.09 -8.10
N VAL A 118 10.97 -0.01 -8.08
CA VAL A 118 11.70 -0.49 -9.26
C VAL A 118 10.77 -1.11 -10.31
N GLU A 119 9.69 -1.79 -9.91
CA GLU A 119 8.68 -2.33 -10.84
C GLU A 119 7.95 -1.20 -11.58
N PHE A 120 7.51 -0.16 -10.87
CA PHE A 120 6.92 1.01 -11.52
C PHE A 120 7.92 1.76 -12.41
N ALA A 121 9.18 1.88 -11.98
CA ALA A 121 10.21 2.49 -12.81
C ALA A 121 10.41 1.73 -14.13
N GLU A 122 10.40 0.41 -14.07
CA GLU A 122 10.47 -0.47 -15.25
C GLU A 122 9.30 -0.21 -16.21
N VAL A 123 8.07 -0.28 -15.70
CA VAL A 123 6.84 -0.12 -16.50
C VAL A 123 6.78 1.27 -17.13
N PHE A 124 6.89 2.32 -16.32
CA PHE A 124 6.70 3.68 -16.83
C PHE A 124 7.84 4.15 -17.73
N SER A 125 9.09 3.72 -17.49
CA SER A 125 10.19 4.00 -18.42
C SER A 125 10.00 3.30 -19.77
N ALA A 126 9.48 2.07 -19.77
CA ALA A 126 9.16 1.35 -21.01
C ALA A 126 8.02 2.01 -21.80
N LEU A 127 7.09 2.67 -21.11
CA LEU A 127 6.00 3.46 -21.71
C LEU A 127 6.45 4.85 -22.20
N GLY A 128 7.71 5.23 -21.99
CA GLY A 128 8.27 6.51 -22.45
C GLY A 128 8.21 7.65 -21.44
N CYS A 129 7.75 7.40 -20.21
CA CYS A 129 7.81 8.35 -19.12
C CYS A 129 9.26 8.61 -18.68
N LYS A 130 9.62 9.86 -18.40
CA LYS A 130 10.90 10.22 -17.79
C LYS A 130 10.87 9.88 -16.30
N VAL A 131 11.55 8.80 -15.90
CA VAL A 131 11.50 8.30 -14.52
C VAL A 131 12.78 8.62 -13.76
N THR A 132 12.63 9.12 -12.52
CA THR A 132 13.71 9.31 -11.55
C THR A 132 13.38 8.55 -10.26
N ILE A 133 14.35 7.81 -9.70
CA ILE A 133 14.23 7.15 -8.39
C ILE A 133 15.10 7.90 -7.38
N LEU A 134 14.49 8.29 -6.25
CA LEU A 134 15.17 8.79 -5.05
C LEU A 134 15.12 7.70 -3.98
N GLU A 135 16.27 7.12 -3.63
CA GLU A 135 16.41 6.06 -2.62
C GLU A 135 17.35 6.54 -1.50
N ALA A 136 16.84 6.56 -0.28
CA ALA A 136 17.61 7.01 0.89
C ALA A 136 18.74 6.04 1.26
N LEU A 137 18.57 4.75 0.98
CA LEU A 137 19.58 3.74 1.24
C LEU A 137 20.68 3.73 0.15
N PRO A 138 21.86 3.16 0.44
CA PRO A 138 22.99 3.17 -0.51
C PRO A 138 22.78 2.36 -1.78
N LYS A 139 21.75 1.49 -1.82
CA LYS A 139 21.45 0.62 -2.98
C LYS A 139 19.95 0.42 -3.15
N LEU A 140 19.51 0.15 -4.39
CA LEU A 140 18.16 -0.35 -4.67
C LEU A 140 17.99 -1.73 -4.04
N LEU A 141 16.75 -2.12 -3.73
CA LEU A 141 16.42 -3.45 -3.18
C LEU A 141 17.37 -3.81 -2.03
N ALA A 142 17.38 -2.99 -0.98
CA ALA A 142 18.37 -3.04 0.10
C ALA A 142 18.47 -4.41 0.79
N ASN A 143 17.41 -5.19 0.77
CA ASN A 143 17.30 -6.54 1.34
C ASN A 143 17.76 -7.66 0.41
N LEU A 144 18.09 -7.38 -0.86
CA LEU A 144 18.63 -8.36 -1.80
C LEU A 144 20.17 -8.31 -1.87
N ASP A 145 20.76 -9.32 -2.50
CA ASP A 145 22.20 -9.39 -2.72
C ASP A 145 22.71 -8.17 -3.50
N LYS A 146 23.92 -7.74 -3.16
CA LYS A 146 24.57 -6.57 -3.76
C LYS A 146 24.68 -6.70 -5.28
N GLU A 147 25.00 -7.90 -5.76
CA GLU A 147 25.17 -8.16 -7.19
C GLU A 147 23.86 -8.02 -7.95
N ILE A 148 22.76 -8.56 -7.43
CA ILE A 148 21.40 -8.41 -7.99
C ILE A 148 21.02 -6.92 -8.06
N SER A 149 21.19 -6.20 -6.96
CA SER A 149 20.90 -4.77 -6.87
C SER A 149 21.71 -3.94 -7.89
N GLN A 150 23.00 -4.24 -8.04
CA GLN A 150 23.87 -3.55 -9.01
C GLN A 150 23.47 -3.84 -10.45
N ASN A 151 23.19 -5.10 -10.79
CA ASN A 151 22.76 -5.48 -12.13
C ASN A 151 21.44 -4.82 -12.51
N LEU A 152 20.45 -4.82 -11.62
CA LEU A 152 19.17 -4.13 -11.85
C LEU A 152 19.37 -2.62 -12.05
N LYS A 153 20.18 -1.98 -11.20
CA LYS A 153 20.51 -0.55 -11.35
C LYS A 153 21.12 -0.26 -12.73
N MET A 154 22.02 -1.11 -13.23
CA MET A 154 22.61 -0.95 -14.57
C MET A 154 21.57 -1.11 -15.69
N ILE A 155 20.65 -2.07 -15.55
CA ILE A 155 19.58 -2.31 -16.55
C ILE A 155 18.64 -1.10 -16.60
N LEU A 156 18.15 -0.63 -15.46
CA LEU A 156 17.27 0.54 -15.40
C LEU A 156 17.94 1.81 -15.94
N LYS A 157 19.22 2.04 -15.61
CA LYS A 157 19.98 3.16 -16.19
C LYS A 157 20.12 3.08 -17.71
N LYS A 158 20.35 1.89 -18.28
CA LYS A 158 20.38 1.69 -19.74
C LYS A 158 19.04 1.99 -20.40
N ARG A 159 17.93 1.89 -19.66
CA ARG A 159 16.57 2.24 -20.09
C ARG A 159 16.24 3.72 -19.89
N GLY A 160 17.16 4.51 -19.39
CA GLY A 160 16.99 5.95 -19.21
C GLY A 160 16.41 6.36 -17.87
N VAL A 161 16.29 5.42 -16.90
CA VAL A 161 15.87 5.77 -15.52
C VAL A 161 17.03 6.47 -14.82
N ASP A 162 16.78 7.68 -14.29
CA ASP A 162 17.72 8.37 -13.41
C ASP A 162 17.62 7.82 -11.98
N ILE A 163 18.76 7.50 -11.35
CA ILE A 163 18.77 6.80 -10.05
C ILE A 163 19.75 7.46 -9.10
N HIS A 164 19.19 8.02 -8.03
CA HIS A 164 19.88 8.61 -6.91
C HIS A 164 19.78 7.70 -5.69
N THR A 165 20.90 7.20 -5.19
CA THR A 165 20.98 6.37 -3.97
C THR A 165 21.75 7.09 -2.89
N GLY A 166 21.37 6.96 -1.63
CA GLY A 166 21.81 7.84 -0.54
C GLY A 166 21.16 9.22 -0.67
N ALA A 167 19.99 9.30 -1.26
CA ALA A 167 19.22 10.52 -1.53
C ALA A 167 18.02 10.59 -0.58
N SER A 168 18.09 11.44 0.43
CA SER A 168 17.02 11.61 1.42
C SER A 168 16.10 12.74 1.03
N LEU A 169 14.80 12.44 0.85
CA LEU A 169 13.78 13.44 0.59
C LEU A 169 13.61 14.37 1.80
N ALA A 170 13.63 15.68 1.56
CA ALA A 170 13.46 16.71 2.58
C ALA A 170 12.04 17.31 2.57
N LYS A 171 11.52 17.66 1.40
CA LYS A 171 10.16 18.19 1.21
C LYS A 171 9.71 18.06 -0.23
N ILE A 172 8.40 18.18 -0.45
CA ILE A 172 7.79 18.32 -1.77
C ILE A 172 7.02 19.63 -1.81
N GLU A 173 7.10 20.36 -2.93
CA GLU A 173 6.32 21.58 -3.13
C GLU A 173 5.75 21.63 -4.56
N LYS A 174 4.75 22.48 -4.77
CA LYS A 174 4.19 22.69 -6.12
C LYS A 174 5.20 23.43 -6.99
N ASP A 175 5.41 22.93 -8.21
CA ASP A 175 6.22 23.62 -9.20
C ASP A 175 5.39 24.75 -9.84
N PRO A 176 5.85 26.01 -9.82
CA PRO A 176 5.16 27.11 -10.52
C PRO A 176 4.96 26.87 -12.02
N ALA A 177 5.81 26.03 -12.63
CA ALA A 177 5.70 25.64 -14.03
C ALA A 177 4.72 24.48 -14.27
N GLY A 178 4.15 23.92 -13.21
CA GLY A 178 3.27 22.75 -13.22
C GLY A 178 3.94 21.48 -12.71
N GLY A 179 3.20 20.66 -11.96
CA GLY A 179 3.71 19.47 -11.30
C GLY A 179 4.29 19.74 -9.91
N LEU A 180 5.32 18.99 -9.53
CA LEU A 180 5.89 18.96 -8.19
C LEU A 180 7.41 19.04 -8.23
N ILE A 181 8.00 19.66 -7.19
CA ILE A 181 9.44 19.70 -6.95
C ILE A 181 9.75 18.88 -5.71
N CYS A 182 10.58 17.86 -5.86
CA CYS A 182 11.16 17.12 -4.74
C CYS A 182 12.50 17.74 -4.36
N HIS A 183 12.64 18.20 -3.13
CA HIS A 183 13.91 18.62 -2.54
C HIS A 183 14.50 17.45 -1.77
N TYR A 184 15.77 17.15 -2.01
CA TYR A 184 16.45 16.03 -1.38
C TYR A 184 17.93 16.35 -1.15
N THR A 185 18.54 15.64 -0.22
CA THR A 185 19.98 15.74 0.06
C THR A 185 20.66 14.47 -0.44
N GLU A 186 21.68 14.62 -1.29
CA GLU A 186 22.56 13.54 -1.76
C GLU A 186 24.02 13.94 -1.56
N LYS A 187 24.81 13.10 -0.88
CA LYS A 187 26.23 13.36 -0.57
C LYS A 187 26.45 14.74 0.09
N ASP A 188 25.65 15.05 1.09
CA ASP A 188 25.64 16.32 1.83
C ASP A 188 25.41 17.58 0.97
N LYS A 189 24.75 17.42 -0.19
CA LYS A 189 24.38 18.52 -1.06
C LYS A 189 22.87 18.53 -1.27
N ASP A 190 22.29 19.72 -1.13
CA ASP A 190 20.91 19.92 -1.44
C ASP A 190 20.70 19.93 -2.96
N GLN A 191 19.71 19.18 -3.39
CA GLN A 191 19.33 18.97 -4.76
C GLN A 191 17.83 19.15 -4.90
N SER A 192 17.36 19.35 -6.13
CA SER A 192 15.93 19.34 -6.43
C SER A 192 15.66 18.72 -7.79
N ILE A 193 14.48 18.13 -7.95
CA ILE A 193 14.01 17.59 -9.21
C ILE A 193 12.53 17.85 -9.38
N SER A 194 12.14 18.29 -10.58
CA SER A 194 10.74 18.51 -10.94
C SER A 194 10.19 17.34 -11.73
N SER A 195 8.94 16.98 -11.46
CA SER A 195 8.19 15.98 -12.22
C SER A 195 6.69 16.27 -12.18
N GLN A 196 5.95 15.72 -13.15
CA GLN A 196 4.50 15.86 -13.21
C GLN A 196 3.83 15.20 -12.00
N TYR A 197 4.26 14.01 -11.63
CA TYR A 197 3.79 13.26 -10.48
C TYR A 197 4.94 12.75 -9.61
N VAL A 198 4.63 12.48 -8.35
CA VAL A 198 5.53 11.84 -7.40
C VAL A 198 4.88 10.57 -6.89
N LEU A 199 5.55 9.43 -6.99
CA LEU A 199 5.12 8.17 -6.38
C LEU A 199 5.80 7.98 -5.03
N CYS A 200 5.04 7.83 -3.96
CA CYS A 200 5.54 7.38 -2.66
C CYS A 200 5.52 5.85 -2.61
N ALA A 201 6.70 5.22 -2.72
CA ALA A 201 6.90 3.76 -2.75
C ALA A 201 7.86 3.29 -1.64
N VAL A 202 7.71 3.85 -0.42
CA VAL A 202 8.60 3.62 0.72
C VAL A 202 8.25 2.40 1.56
N GLY A 203 7.31 1.59 1.10
CA GLY A 203 6.87 0.36 1.74
C GLY A 203 5.37 0.37 2.06
N ARG A 204 4.96 -0.61 2.85
CA ARG A 204 3.57 -0.80 3.29
C ARG A 204 3.52 -0.90 4.82
N LYS A 205 2.38 -0.58 5.39
CA LYS A 205 2.09 -0.75 6.81
C LYS A 205 0.94 -1.73 6.98
N PRO A 206 0.97 -2.61 7.98
CA PRO A 206 -0.10 -3.56 8.23
C PRO A 206 -1.39 -2.82 8.63
N ASN A 207 -2.53 -3.30 8.15
CA ASN A 207 -3.85 -2.82 8.57
C ASN A 207 -4.36 -3.57 9.80
N ALA A 208 -3.47 -3.83 10.77
CA ALA A 208 -3.83 -4.56 11.98
C ALA A 208 -4.76 -3.74 12.89
N ALA A 209 -4.50 -2.44 13.03
CA ALA A 209 -5.34 -1.58 13.89
C ALA A 209 -6.80 -1.56 13.43
N GLY A 210 -7.06 -1.55 12.12
CA GLY A 210 -8.42 -1.58 11.57
C GLY A 210 -9.23 -2.82 11.93
N LEU A 211 -8.57 -3.91 12.34
CA LEU A 211 -9.24 -5.14 12.77
C LEU A 211 -9.87 -5.02 14.17
N PHE A 212 -9.47 -4.02 14.96
CA PHE A 212 -9.87 -3.83 16.37
C PHE A 212 -10.58 -2.51 16.63
N LEU A 213 -10.79 -1.69 15.60
CA LEU A 213 -11.48 -0.41 15.71
C LEU A 213 -12.92 -0.53 15.20
N ASP A 214 -13.81 0.28 15.79
CA ASP A 214 -15.16 0.37 15.26
C ASP A 214 -15.13 0.90 13.81
N PRO A 215 -15.89 0.31 12.88
CA PRO A 215 -15.94 0.75 11.49
C PRO A 215 -16.24 2.24 11.30
N GLU A 216 -17.06 2.83 12.15
CA GLU A 216 -17.36 4.28 12.08
C GLU A 216 -16.12 5.11 12.41
N GLU A 217 -15.33 4.71 13.41
CA GLU A 217 -14.07 5.38 13.75
C GLU A 217 -13.01 5.18 12.67
N PHE A 218 -13.05 4.06 11.94
CA PHE A 218 -12.09 3.74 10.89
C PHE A 218 -12.46 4.36 9.53
N ALA A 219 -13.73 4.54 9.22
CA ALA A 219 -14.20 5.11 7.95
C ALA A 219 -13.70 6.54 7.75
N ASP A 220 -13.74 7.37 8.79
CA ASP A 220 -13.22 8.74 8.76
C ASP A 220 -11.72 8.80 8.42
N ILE A 221 -10.96 7.79 8.82
CA ILE A 221 -9.52 7.68 8.56
C ILE A 221 -9.25 7.25 7.13
N ALA A 222 -10.03 6.28 6.63
CA ALA A 222 -9.87 5.72 5.29
C ALA A 222 -10.28 6.72 4.19
N GLU A 223 -11.40 7.43 4.37
CA GLU A 223 -11.90 8.41 3.41
C GLU A 223 -11.03 9.68 3.33
N ASN A 224 -10.52 10.14 4.46
CA ASN A 224 -9.76 11.39 4.53
C ASN A 224 -8.25 11.23 4.32
N SER A 225 -7.75 10.04 3.98
CA SER A 225 -6.30 9.73 3.96
C SER A 225 -5.59 10.17 5.25
N ALA A 226 -6.36 10.42 6.32
CA ALA A 226 -5.82 10.81 7.59
C ALA A 226 -5.02 9.64 8.16
N ALA A 227 -3.82 9.90 8.61
CA ALA A 227 -3.05 8.89 9.31
C ALA A 227 -3.81 8.49 10.58
N LEU A 228 -3.83 7.19 10.90
CA LEU A 228 -4.27 6.70 12.20
C LEU A 228 -3.64 7.56 13.28
N THR A 229 -4.46 8.20 14.11
CA THR A 229 -3.94 9.01 15.21
C THR A 229 -3.33 8.10 16.27
N THR A 230 -2.46 8.65 17.11
CA THR A 230 -1.90 7.91 18.25
C THR A 230 -3.01 7.30 19.11
N LYS A 231 -4.12 8.02 19.31
CA LYS A 231 -5.28 7.55 20.07
C LYS A 231 -5.92 6.31 19.45
N HIS A 232 -6.08 6.26 18.13
CA HIS A 232 -6.64 5.09 17.44
C HIS A 232 -5.71 3.87 17.57
N LEU A 233 -4.41 4.08 17.41
CA LEU A 233 -3.43 3.01 17.56
C LEU A 233 -3.39 2.47 19.01
N GLU A 234 -3.50 3.33 20.00
CA GLU A 234 -3.58 2.95 21.41
C GLU A 234 -4.88 2.17 21.72
N ALA A 235 -6.03 2.60 21.19
CA ALA A 235 -7.30 1.90 21.37
C ALA A 235 -7.27 0.50 20.72
N ALA A 236 -6.79 0.40 19.49
CA ALA A 236 -6.63 -0.88 18.81
C ALA A 236 -5.66 -1.82 19.55
N ALA A 237 -4.53 -1.30 20.02
CA ALA A 237 -3.56 -2.06 20.80
C ALA A 237 -4.13 -2.53 22.14
N GLN A 238 -4.98 -1.74 22.80
CA GLN A 238 -5.65 -2.13 24.03
C GLN A 238 -6.64 -3.27 23.78
N THR A 239 -7.48 -3.18 22.73
CA THR A 239 -8.42 -4.24 22.36
C THR A 239 -7.66 -5.56 22.02
N ALA A 240 -6.58 -5.47 21.27
CA ALA A 240 -5.72 -6.61 20.95
C ALA A 240 -5.12 -7.23 22.24
N HIS A 241 -4.60 -6.40 23.13
CA HIS A 241 -4.04 -6.82 24.42
C HIS A 241 -5.08 -7.53 25.29
N ASP A 242 -6.30 -7.01 25.39
CA ASP A 242 -7.38 -7.62 26.17
C ASP A 242 -7.78 -9.01 25.63
N LEU A 243 -7.57 -9.25 24.35
CA LEU A 243 -7.72 -10.55 23.71
C LEU A 243 -6.50 -11.49 23.90
N GLY A 244 -5.40 -10.98 24.43
CA GLY A 244 -4.13 -11.71 24.53
C GLY A 244 -3.29 -11.68 23.24
N ILE A 245 -3.55 -10.74 22.35
CA ILE A 245 -2.82 -10.55 21.11
C ILE A 245 -1.75 -9.48 21.31
N THR A 246 -0.49 -9.82 21.05
CA THR A 246 0.63 -8.86 21.11
C THR A 246 0.79 -8.17 19.75
N MET A 247 0.95 -6.84 19.81
CA MET A 247 1.28 -6.04 18.64
C MET A 247 2.63 -5.34 18.84
N GLU A 248 3.55 -5.49 17.88
CA GLU A 248 4.83 -4.76 17.86
C GLU A 248 4.93 -3.91 16.59
N ARG A 249 5.10 -2.58 16.76
CA ARG A 249 5.23 -1.61 15.65
C ARG A 249 4.08 -1.67 14.64
N GLY A 250 2.88 -2.04 15.09
CA GLY A 250 1.70 -2.19 14.25
C GLY A 250 1.51 -3.56 13.61
N PHE A 251 2.44 -4.50 13.80
CA PHE A 251 2.32 -5.89 13.37
C PHE A 251 1.78 -6.77 14.49
N ILE A 252 0.95 -7.74 14.15
CA ILE A 252 0.50 -8.79 15.08
C ILE A 252 1.61 -9.83 15.17
N GLU A 253 2.06 -10.13 16.40
CA GLU A 253 3.03 -11.20 16.63
C GLU A 253 2.38 -12.58 16.51
N THR A 254 3.05 -13.48 15.79
CA THR A 254 2.61 -14.86 15.61
C THR A 254 3.78 -15.83 15.74
N ASP A 255 3.46 -17.09 16.01
CA ASP A 255 4.40 -18.19 15.87
C ASP A 255 4.59 -18.57 14.37
N ILE A 256 5.38 -19.63 14.12
CA ILE A 256 5.65 -20.14 12.77
C ILE A 256 4.42 -20.73 12.05
N TYR A 257 3.33 -20.94 12.77
CA TYR A 257 2.06 -21.45 12.26
C TYR A 257 1.02 -20.34 12.08
N GLY A 258 1.40 -19.08 12.32
CA GLY A 258 0.51 -17.93 12.27
C GLY A 258 -0.39 -17.77 13.49
N GLN A 259 -0.20 -18.56 14.56
CA GLN A 259 -0.98 -18.46 15.78
C GLN A 259 -0.52 -17.25 16.60
N THR A 260 -1.48 -16.43 17.04
CA THR A 260 -1.24 -15.31 17.96
C THR A 260 -1.12 -15.79 19.40
N GLY A 261 -0.86 -14.88 20.34
CA GLY A 261 -0.92 -15.18 21.77
C GLY A 261 -2.30 -15.63 22.27
N ALA A 262 -3.37 -15.31 21.55
CA ALA A 262 -4.74 -15.69 21.87
C ALA A 262 -5.07 -17.08 21.27
N PRO A 263 -5.51 -18.07 22.08
CA PRO A 263 -5.85 -19.39 21.57
C PRO A 263 -6.95 -19.35 20.50
N GLY A 264 -6.76 -20.04 19.37
CA GLY A 264 -7.72 -20.11 18.26
C GLY A 264 -7.78 -18.84 17.39
N ILE A 265 -6.93 -17.84 17.64
CA ILE A 265 -6.81 -16.67 16.79
C ILE A 265 -5.47 -16.69 16.07
N TYR A 266 -5.52 -16.58 14.76
CA TYR A 266 -4.37 -16.62 13.85
C TYR A 266 -4.28 -15.30 13.09
N ALA A 267 -3.08 -14.91 12.68
CA ALA A 267 -2.88 -13.77 11.79
C ALA A 267 -1.95 -14.15 10.63
N ILE A 268 -2.34 -13.74 9.42
CA ILE A 268 -1.62 -14.04 8.18
C ILE A 268 -1.64 -12.81 7.25
N GLY A 269 -0.75 -12.82 6.28
CA GLY A 269 -0.69 -11.81 5.21
C GLY A 269 0.36 -10.74 5.48
N ASP A 270 0.22 -9.64 4.75
CA ASP A 270 1.21 -8.58 4.68
C ASP A 270 0.84 -7.44 5.65
#